data_54bf04c726c9f9a98a90df83ba4c8816
#
_entry.id   54bf04c726c9f9a98a90df83ba4c8816
#
_cell.length_a   1.000
_cell.length_b   1.000
_cell.length_c   1.000
_cell.angle_alpha   90.00
_cell.angle_beta   90.00
_cell.angle_gamma   90.00
#
_symmetry.space_group_name_H-M   'P 1'
#
loop_
_entity.id
_entity.type
_entity.pdbx_description
1 polymer ?
#
loop_
_entity_poly.entity_id
_entity_poly.type
_entity_poly.pdbx_seq_one_letter_code
_entity_poly.pdbx_strand_id
1 'polypeptide(L)'
;MTSSSAALRRRPGPDAQPVVAFLPDQRADGARRRVEFTPARVLIERSVQGVAMRLNLAPAAFRGVAIGVVVEDGLPIYEISLVHADPELCARLTLADRESDALAALGEWADWFALPRLCEGPDGELMALAKADRVRPVRRRVDLAARRRPRFLVRRKPGAPERMAIRREDEAELISYE
;
A
#
# COMPACT_ATOMS: atom_id res chain seq x y z
N MET A 1 -32.02 13.19 10.70
CA MET A 1 -31.24 12.27 11.55
C MET A 1 -29.87 12.13 10.93
N THR A 2 -29.08 13.14 11.15
CA THR A 2 -27.75 13.32 10.57
C THR A 2 -26.75 13.26 11.69
N SER A 3 -25.91 12.24 11.80
CA SER A 3 -24.70 12.42 12.60
C SER A 3 -23.84 11.18 12.85
N SER A 4 -23.67 10.29 11.90
CA SER A 4 -22.71 9.20 12.16
C SER A 4 -21.51 9.20 11.23
N SER A 5 -21.52 10.01 10.17
CA SER A 5 -20.50 9.97 9.12
C SER A 5 -19.20 10.73 9.47
N ALA A 6 -19.25 11.67 10.41
CA ALA A 6 -18.09 12.55 10.69
C ALA A 6 -16.95 11.86 11.49
N ALA A 7 -17.28 10.85 12.29
CA ALA A 7 -16.28 10.15 13.12
C ALA A 7 -15.40 9.17 12.32
N LEU A 8 -15.90 8.71 11.19
CA LEU A 8 -15.21 7.70 10.34
C LEU A 8 -14.26 8.29 9.29
N ARG A 9 -14.12 9.62 9.24
CA ARG A 9 -13.20 10.31 8.32
C ARG A 9 -11.78 10.47 8.88
N ARG A 10 -11.49 9.90 10.06
CA ARG A 10 -10.19 10.04 10.70
C ARG A 10 -9.21 9.03 10.12
N ARG A 11 -8.19 9.52 9.44
CA ARG A 11 -7.06 8.73 8.97
C ARG A 11 -6.09 8.43 10.12
N PRO A 12 -5.41 7.28 10.14
CA PRO A 12 -4.36 7.04 11.11
C PRO A 12 -3.22 8.04 10.87
N GLY A 13 -2.86 8.79 11.91
CA GLY A 13 -1.74 9.71 11.84
C GLY A 13 -0.40 8.98 11.99
N PRO A 14 0.72 9.62 11.61
CA PRO A 14 2.05 9.05 11.78
C PRO A 14 2.42 8.80 13.25
N ASP A 15 1.76 9.47 14.18
CA ASP A 15 2.06 9.45 15.62
C ASP A 15 1.38 8.31 16.38
N ALA A 16 1.05 7.20 15.76
CA ALA A 16 0.54 5.97 16.40
C ALA A 16 -0.53 6.19 17.51
N GLN A 17 -1.21 7.34 17.51
CA GLN A 17 -2.26 7.62 18.49
C GLN A 17 -3.44 6.68 18.27
N PRO A 18 -4.07 6.16 19.35
CA PRO A 18 -5.21 5.28 19.21
C PRO A 18 -6.38 6.00 18.52
N VAL A 19 -6.96 5.34 17.53
CA VAL A 19 -8.17 5.81 16.86
C VAL A 19 -9.37 5.13 17.52
N VAL A 20 -10.28 5.91 18.07
CA VAL A 20 -11.50 5.38 18.72
C VAL A 20 -12.70 5.65 17.82
N ALA A 21 -13.48 4.60 17.55
CA ALA A 21 -14.73 4.65 16.80
C ALA A 21 -15.87 3.98 17.56
N PHE A 22 -17.10 4.49 17.33
CA PHE A 22 -18.33 3.84 17.78
C PHE A 22 -19.01 3.25 16.55
N LEU A 23 -19.05 1.92 16.47
CA LEU A 23 -19.61 1.19 15.34
C LEU A 23 -20.97 0.60 15.70
N PRO A 24 -21.88 0.44 14.73
CA PRO A 24 -23.13 -0.25 14.96
C PRO A 24 -22.86 -1.72 15.32
N ASP A 25 -23.60 -2.23 16.30
CA ASP A 25 -23.56 -3.62 16.72
C ASP A 25 -24.95 -4.04 17.19
N GLN A 26 -25.62 -4.88 16.39
CA GLN A 26 -26.98 -5.32 16.66
C GLN A 26 -27.11 -6.18 17.91
N ARG A 27 -26.02 -6.78 18.39
CA ARG A 27 -26.02 -7.62 19.61
C ARG A 27 -25.71 -6.83 20.87
N ALA A 28 -25.19 -5.62 20.74
CA ALA A 28 -24.90 -4.80 21.89
C ALA A 28 -26.18 -4.15 22.42
N ASP A 29 -26.31 -4.04 23.74
CA ASP A 29 -27.48 -3.47 24.45
C ASP A 29 -27.81 -2.05 23.97
N GLY A 30 -26.81 -1.26 23.60
CA GLY A 30 -26.97 0.09 23.05
C GLY A 30 -26.91 0.16 21.52
N ALA A 31 -27.03 -0.99 20.81
CA ALA A 31 -26.87 -1.11 19.36
C ALA A 31 -25.54 -0.52 18.82
N ARG A 32 -24.56 -0.36 19.70
CA ARG A 32 -23.23 0.19 19.38
C ARG A 32 -22.15 -0.49 20.19
N ARG A 33 -20.96 -0.60 19.58
CA ARG A 33 -19.73 -1.02 20.23
C ARG A 33 -18.66 0.04 20.11
N ARG A 34 -17.81 0.16 21.11
CA ARG A 34 -16.60 0.99 21.06
C ARG A 34 -15.46 0.15 20.53
N VAL A 35 -14.77 0.66 19.53
CA VAL A 35 -13.58 0.03 18.97
C VAL A 35 -12.42 1.00 19.06
N GLU A 36 -11.32 0.55 19.62
CA GLU A 36 -10.07 1.28 19.70
C GLU A 36 -9.03 0.57 18.84
N PHE A 37 -8.52 1.29 17.87
CA PHE A 37 -7.51 0.80 16.93
C PHE A 37 -6.15 1.34 17.33
N THR A 38 -5.16 0.47 17.39
CA THR A 38 -3.75 0.79 17.52
C THR A 38 -2.95 -0.12 16.59
N PRO A 39 -1.71 0.22 16.21
CA PRO A 39 -0.89 -0.65 15.37
C PRO A 39 -0.65 -2.04 15.98
N ALA A 40 -0.68 -2.13 17.31
CA ALA A 40 -0.40 -3.36 18.04
C ALA A 40 -1.65 -4.19 18.38
N ARG A 41 -2.83 -3.56 18.43
CA ARG A 41 -4.07 -4.23 18.86
C ARG A 41 -5.32 -3.52 18.37
N VAL A 42 -6.39 -4.29 18.27
CA VAL A 42 -7.78 -3.82 18.11
C VAL A 42 -8.56 -4.24 19.34
N LEU A 43 -9.06 -3.25 20.07
CA LEU A 43 -9.84 -3.46 21.29
C LEU A 43 -11.31 -3.18 21.00
N ILE A 44 -12.17 -4.19 21.19
CA ILE A 44 -13.60 -4.09 20.99
C ILE A 44 -14.27 -4.18 22.36
N GLU A 45 -15.06 -3.17 22.70
CA GLU A 45 -15.84 -3.12 23.93
C GLU A 45 -17.33 -3.03 23.59
N ARG A 46 -18.13 -3.94 24.13
CA ARG A 46 -19.58 -3.97 23.98
C ARG A 46 -20.23 -4.51 25.26
N SER A 47 -21.49 -4.17 25.49
CA SER A 47 -22.32 -4.79 26.53
C SER A 47 -23.38 -5.65 25.85
N VAL A 48 -23.58 -6.88 26.33
CA VAL A 48 -24.58 -7.82 25.82
C VAL A 48 -25.34 -8.36 27.01
N GLN A 49 -26.67 -8.13 27.07
CA GLN A 49 -27.53 -8.53 28.18
C GLN A 49 -27.00 -8.07 29.55
N GLY A 50 -26.53 -6.83 29.61
CA GLY A 50 -25.92 -6.24 30.82
C GLY A 50 -24.53 -6.71 31.16
N VAL A 51 -23.94 -7.63 30.37
CA VAL A 51 -22.57 -8.11 30.59
C VAL A 51 -21.60 -7.32 29.73
N ALA A 52 -20.64 -6.64 30.38
CA ALA A 52 -19.58 -5.96 29.68
C ALA A 52 -18.57 -6.95 29.11
N MET A 53 -18.38 -6.89 27.81
CA MET A 53 -17.44 -7.73 27.06
C MET A 53 -16.30 -6.88 26.52
N ARG A 54 -15.08 -7.37 26.67
CA ARG A 54 -13.87 -6.73 26.15
C ARG A 54 -13.04 -7.75 25.38
N LEU A 55 -12.86 -7.50 24.08
CA LEU A 55 -12.09 -8.36 23.18
C LEU A 55 -10.83 -7.62 22.76
N ASN A 56 -9.68 -8.23 22.96
CA ASN A 56 -8.39 -7.71 22.56
C ASN A 56 -7.82 -8.61 21.46
N LEU A 57 -7.77 -8.09 20.24
CA LEU A 57 -7.36 -8.83 19.05
C LEU A 57 -6.03 -8.27 18.51
N ALA A 58 -5.11 -9.16 18.16
CA ALA A 58 -3.92 -8.76 17.42
C ALA A 58 -4.30 -8.44 15.96
N PRO A 59 -3.65 -7.46 15.30
CA PRO A 59 -3.91 -7.19 13.88
C PRO A 59 -3.76 -8.43 12.99
N ALA A 60 -2.83 -9.32 13.31
CA ALA A 60 -2.63 -10.58 12.58
C ALA A 60 -3.84 -11.55 12.61
N ALA A 61 -4.82 -11.34 13.50
CA ALA A 61 -6.06 -12.12 13.50
C ALA A 61 -7.00 -11.72 12.35
N PHE A 62 -6.80 -10.54 11.77
CA PHE A 62 -7.59 -10.05 10.65
C PHE A 62 -6.99 -10.52 9.31
N ARG A 63 -7.87 -10.77 8.35
CA ARG A 63 -7.48 -11.18 6.98
C ARG A 63 -6.79 -10.07 6.21
N GLY A 64 -7.20 -8.81 6.47
CA GLY A 64 -6.68 -7.64 5.79
C GLY A 64 -7.58 -6.42 5.93
N VAL A 65 -7.20 -5.35 5.26
CA VAL A 65 -8.02 -4.15 5.10
C VAL A 65 -8.65 -4.20 3.72
N ALA A 66 -9.98 -4.19 3.66
CA ALA A 66 -10.73 -4.30 2.42
C ALA A 66 -11.37 -2.96 2.02
N ILE A 67 -11.50 -2.76 0.73
CA ILE A 67 -12.35 -1.74 0.12
C ILE A 67 -13.55 -2.42 -0.52
N GLY A 68 -14.73 -1.93 -0.17
CA GLY A 68 -16.01 -2.32 -0.77
C GLY A 68 -16.78 -1.09 -1.26
N VAL A 69 -17.83 -1.31 -2.02
CA VAL A 69 -18.75 -0.26 -2.47
C VAL A 69 -20.12 -0.51 -1.87
N VAL A 70 -20.64 0.48 -1.17
CA VAL A 70 -21.98 0.49 -0.59
C VAL A 70 -22.78 1.60 -1.28
N VAL A 71 -24.04 1.35 -1.55
CA VAL A 71 -24.92 2.38 -2.09
C VAL A 71 -25.70 3.02 -0.93
N GLU A 72 -25.49 4.32 -0.70
CA GLU A 72 -26.21 5.11 0.28
C GLU A 72 -26.90 6.29 -0.44
N ASP A 73 -28.20 6.43 -0.26
CA ASP A 73 -29.02 7.46 -0.94
C ASP A 73 -28.90 7.45 -2.50
N GLY A 74 -28.65 6.28 -3.10
CA GLY A 74 -28.49 6.13 -4.54
C GLY A 74 -27.12 6.52 -5.08
N LEU A 75 -26.19 6.90 -4.22
CA LEU A 75 -24.82 7.22 -4.56
C LEU A 75 -23.86 6.12 -4.09
N PRO A 76 -22.84 5.77 -4.90
CA PRO A 76 -21.82 4.83 -4.46
C PRO A 76 -20.91 5.49 -3.41
N ILE A 77 -20.75 4.82 -2.28
CA ILE A 77 -19.83 5.18 -1.22
C ILE A 77 -18.82 4.06 -1.06
N TYR A 78 -17.56 4.41 -0.97
CA TYR A 78 -16.48 3.46 -0.73
C TYR A 78 -16.29 3.25 0.76
N GLU A 79 -16.46 2.00 1.19
CA GLU A 79 -16.24 1.60 2.56
C GLU A 79 -14.89 0.90 2.72
N ILE A 80 -14.08 1.38 3.64
CA ILE A 80 -12.84 0.73 4.05
C ILE A 80 -13.10 0.02 5.36
N SER A 81 -12.87 -1.28 5.39
CA SER A 81 -13.15 -2.13 6.54
C SER A 81 -11.97 -3.04 6.91
N LEU A 82 -11.84 -3.34 8.19
CA LEU A 82 -10.93 -4.34 8.73
C LEU A 82 -11.68 -5.67 8.75
N VAL A 83 -11.21 -6.66 8.00
CA VAL A 83 -11.93 -7.92 7.77
C VAL A 83 -11.39 -9.03 8.63
N HIS A 84 -12.27 -9.66 9.38
CA HIS A 84 -12.01 -10.84 10.21
C HIS A 84 -12.70 -12.09 9.62
N ALA A 85 -12.29 -13.29 10.07
CA ALA A 85 -12.96 -14.54 9.69
C ALA A 85 -14.39 -14.60 10.24
N ASP A 86 -14.61 -14.04 11.43
CA ASP A 86 -15.92 -13.83 12.03
C ASP A 86 -16.46 -12.47 11.58
N PRO A 87 -17.61 -12.43 10.85
CA PRO A 87 -18.20 -11.19 10.37
C PRO A 87 -18.52 -10.18 11.49
N GLU A 88 -18.82 -10.67 12.71
CA GLU A 88 -19.12 -9.81 13.85
C GLU A 88 -17.93 -9.02 14.36
N LEU A 89 -16.74 -9.48 14.06
CA LEU A 89 -15.51 -8.80 14.44
C LEU A 89 -14.97 -7.87 13.33
N CYS A 90 -15.61 -7.90 12.16
CA CYS A 90 -15.28 -6.94 11.10
C CYS A 90 -15.56 -5.52 11.58
N ALA A 91 -14.70 -4.58 11.26
CA ALA A 91 -14.81 -3.22 11.74
C ALA A 91 -14.66 -2.22 10.60
N ARG A 92 -15.64 -1.32 10.44
CA ARG A 92 -15.57 -0.21 9.51
C ARG A 92 -14.54 0.81 9.99
N LEU A 93 -13.63 1.19 9.11
CA LEU A 93 -12.54 2.11 9.40
C LEU A 93 -12.84 3.52 8.87
N THR A 94 -13.24 3.62 7.60
CA THR A 94 -13.43 4.90 6.91
C THR A 94 -14.49 4.76 5.83
N LEU A 95 -15.21 5.84 5.56
CA LEU A 95 -16.06 6.02 4.37
C LEU A 95 -15.48 7.13 3.51
N ALA A 96 -15.53 6.96 2.20
CA ALA A 96 -15.07 7.95 1.23
C ALA A 96 -16.04 8.06 0.05
N ASP A 97 -16.27 9.29 -0.39
CA ASP A 97 -17.17 9.59 -1.50
C ASP A 97 -16.47 9.42 -2.87
N ARG A 98 -15.13 9.37 -2.85
CA ARG A 98 -14.29 9.26 -4.07
C ARG A 98 -13.38 8.06 -3.98
N GLU A 99 -13.24 7.36 -5.09
CA GLU A 99 -12.35 6.21 -5.20
C GLU A 99 -10.90 6.55 -4.85
N SER A 100 -10.40 7.71 -5.32
CA SER A 100 -9.02 8.15 -5.01
C SER A 100 -8.75 8.28 -3.52
N ASP A 101 -9.72 8.82 -2.79
CA ASP A 101 -9.60 9.03 -1.34
C ASP A 101 -9.72 7.69 -0.59
N ALA A 102 -10.57 6.80 -1.10
CA ALA A 102 -10.73 5.45 -0.58
C ALA A 102 -9.45 4.61 -0.76
N LEU A 103 -8.84 4.65 -1.94
CA LEU A 103 -7.59 3.94 -2.22
C LEU A 103 -6.42 4.50 -1.37
N ALA A 104 -6.38 5.81 -1.16
CA ALA A 104 -5.40 6.42 -0.26
C ALA A 104 -5.59 5.95 1.18
N ALA A 105 -6.84 5.99 1.69
CA ALA A 105 -7.18 5.52 3.03
C ALA A 105 -6.90 4.02 3.21
N LEU A 106 -7.25 3.19 2.22
CA LEU A 106 -6.92 1.76 2.21
C LEU A 106 -5.42 1.54 2.38
N GLY A 107 -4.60 2.33 1.65
CA GLY A 107 -3.15 2.27 1.75
C GLY A 107 -2.64 2.61 3.15
N GLU A 108 -3.12 3.73 3.70
CA GLU A 108 -2.72 4.21 5.02
C GLU A 108 -3.07 3.21 6.14
N TRP A 109 -4.31 2.68 6.13
CA TRP A 109 -4.75 1.70 7.12
C TRP A 109 -4.02 0.36 7.00
N ALA A 110 -3.82 -0.13 5.77
CA ALA A 110 -3.11 -1.38 5.52
C ALA A 110 -1.64 -1.29 5.96
N ASP A 111 -0.97 -0.17 5.67
CA ASP A 111 0.41 0.06 6.09
C ASP A 111 0.50 0.24 7.62
N TRP A 112 -0.52 0.87 8.24
CA TRP A 112 -0.57 1.10 9.68
C TRP A 112 -0.72 -0.19 10.50
N PHE A 113 -1.53 -1.14 10.01
CA PHE A 113 -1.70 -2.46 10.63
C PHE A 113 -0.70 -3.50 10.12
N ALA A 114 0.11 -3.18 9.10
CA ALA A 114 0.94 -4.12 8.37
C ALA A 114 0.16 -5.32 7.77
N LEU A 115 -1.06 -5.05 7.27
CA LEU A 115 -1.97 -6.04 6.72
C LEU A 115 -2.06 -5.95 5.18
N PRO A 116 -2.47 -7.04 4.51
CA PRO A 116 -2.72 -7.02 3.08
C PRO A 116 -3.91 -6.13 2.72
N ARG A 117 -3.86 -5.55 1.53
CA ARG A 117 -4.96 -4.79 0.92
C ARG A 117 -5.85 -5.75 0.17
N LEU A 118 -7.14 -5.66 0.41
CA LEU A 118 -8.15 -6.51 -0.18
C LEU A 118 -9.16 -5.65 -0.94
N CYS A 119 -9.79 -6.24 -1.94
CA CYS A 119 -10.96 -5.68 -2.62
C CYS A 119 -12.10 -6.67 -2.48
N GLU A 120 -13.26 -6.17 -2.10
CA GLU A 120 -14.49 -6.96 -2.08
C GLU A 120 -15.11 -6.94 -3.48
N GLY A 121 -15.22 -8.13 -4.09
CA GLY A 121 -15.90 -8.31 -5.36
C GLY A 121 -17.42 -8.21 -5.23
N PRO A 122 -18.15 -8.18 -6.35
CA PRO A 122 -19.62 -8.11 -6.37
C PRO A 122 -20.28 -9.30 -5.65
N ASP A 123 -19.61 -10.44 -5.61
CA ASP A 123 -20.09 -11.67 -4.96
C ASP A 123 -19.66 -11.76 -3.47
N GLY A 124 -19.06 -10.70 -2.91
CA GLY A 124 -18.53 -10.69 -1.56
C GLY A 124 -17.20 -11.45 -1.40
N GLU A 125 -16.60 -11.91 -2.50
CA GLU A 125 -15.28 -12.53 -2.46
C GLU A 125 -14.20 -11.47 -2.21
N LEU A 126 -13.28 -11.81 -1.32
CA LEU A 126 -12.14 -10.97 -1.00
C LEU A 126 -10.95 -11.34 -1.88
N MET A 127 -10.57 -10.42 -2.74
CA MET A 127 -9.40 -10.56 -3.59
C MET A 127 -8.25 -9.69 -3.06
N ALA A 128 -7.04 -10.24 -3.07
CA ALA A 128 -5.86 -9.47 -2.71
C ALA A 128 -5.57 -8.42 -3.79
N LEU A 129 -5.59 -7.15 -3.42
CA LEU A 129 -5.04 -6.09 -4.26
C LEU A 129 -3.52 -6.20 -4.19
N ALA A 130 -2.90 -6.46 -5.34
CA ALA A 130 -1.46 -6.32 -5.45
C ALA A 130 -1.08 -4.94 -4.90
N LYS A 131 -0.08 -4.89 -4.00
CA LYS A 131 0.51 -3.60 -3.65
C LYS A 131 0.80 -2.94 -4.97
N ALA A 132 0.14 -1.81 -5.24
CA ALA A 132 0.59 -0.97 -6.32
C ALA A 132 2.07 -0.78 -6.03
N ASP A 133 2.91 -1.45 -6.81
CA ASP A 133 4.34 -1.24 -6.72
C ASP A 133 4.44 0.28 -6.73
N ARG A 134 4.88 0.84 -5.61
CA ARG A 134 5.35 2.22 -5.66
C ARG A 134 6.27 2.16 -6.85
N VAL A 135 5.81 2.74 -7.97
CA VAL A 135 6.68 2.97 -9.11
C VAL A 135 7.85 3.68 -8.46
N ARG A 136 8.83 2.89 -8.03
CA ARG A 136 10.08 3.46 -7.54
C ARG A 136 10.43 4.37 -8.68
N PRO A 137 10.43 5.69 -8.46
CA PRO A 137 10.86 6.56 -9.53
C PRO A 137 12.16 5.90 -9.94
N VAL A 138 12.16 5.34 -11.16
CA VAL A 138 13.38 4.76 -11.70
C VAL A 138 14.32 5.93 -11.57
N ARG A 139 15.10 5.92 -10.49
CA ARG A 139 16.18 6.87 -10.34
C ARG A 139 16.88 6.64 -11.63
N ARG A 140 16.61 7.50 -12.60
CA ARG A 140 17.50 7.67 -13.73
C ARG A 140 18.84 7.79 -13.04
N ARG A 141 19.56 6.68 -12.99
CA ARG A 141 20.97 6.74 -12.71
C ARG A 141 21.44 7.68 -13.79
N VAL A 142 21.40 8.96 -13.46
CA VAL A 142 22.19 9.93 -14.19
C VAL A 142 23.56 9.35 -13.98
N ASP A 143 24.05 8.70 -15.03
CA ASP A 143 25.29 7.98 -14.99
C ASP A 143 26.39 9.06 -14.95
N LEU A 144 26.46 9.71 -13.76
CA LEU A 144 27.51 10.67 -13.45
C LEU A 144 28.88 9.99 -13.52
N ALA A 145 28.90 8.66 -13.39
CA ALA A 145 30.08 7.85 -13.63
C ALA A 145 30.43 7.79 -15.13
N ALA A 146 29.45 7.80 -16.04
CA ALA A 146 29.70 7.87 -17.48
C ALA A 146 30.32 9.23 -17.89
N ARG A 147 29.98 10.30 -17.15
CA ARG A 147 30.61 11.62 -17.39
C ARG A 147 31.99 11.79 -16.72
N ARG A 148 32.30 10.99 -15.71
CA ARG A 148 33.60 10.95 -15.04
C ARG A 148 34.38 9.73 -15.50
N ARG A 149 34.67 9.62 -16.79
CA ARG A 149 35.67 8.65 -17.23
C ARG A 149 36.99 8.99 -16.54
N PRO A 150 37.58 8.05 -15.78
CA PRO A 150 38.89 8.26 -15.19
C PRO A 150 39.86 8.74 -16.26
N ARG A 151 40.75 9.66 -15.93
CA ARG A 151 41.69 10.28 -16.87
C ARG A 151 42.47 9.29 -17.77
N PHE A 152 42.73 8.09 -17.26
CA PHE A 152 43.40 7.03 -18.00
C PHE A 152 42.53 6.38 -19.09
N LEU A 153 41.19 6.37 -18.96
CA LEU A 153 40.27 5.90 -20.00
C LEU A 153 39.99 6.91 -21.09
N VAL A 154 40.24 8.19 -20.82
CA VAL A 154 40.07 9.26 -21.81
C VAL A 154 41.30 9.31 -22.78
N ARG A 155 42.44 8.80 -22.35
CA ARG A 155 43.67 8.79 -23.16
C ARG A 155 43.76 7.66 -24.18
N ARG A 156 42.98 6.59 -24.04
CA ARG A 156 42.88 5.55 -25.06
C ARG A 156 41.86 6.00 -26.10
N LYS A 157 42.32 6.78 -27.06
CA LYS A 157 41.59 6.92 -28.32
C LYS A 157 41.58 5.52 -28.96
N PRO A 158 40.40 4.92 -29.25
CA PRO A 158 40.40 3.77 -30.15
C PRO A 158 41.12 4.23 -31.43
N GLY A 159 42.18 3.53 -31.84
CA GLY A 159 42.86 3.84 -33.08
C GLY A 159 41.85 3.88 -34.21
N ALA A 160 41.92 4.89 -35.07
CA ALA A 160 41.06 4.93 -36.22
C ALA A 160 41.29 3.64 -37.04
N PRO A 161 40.21 2.90 -37.40
CA PRO A 161 40.35 1.63 -38.13
C PRO A 161 41.16 1.76 -39.41
N GLU A 162 41.12 2.95 -40.06
CA GLU A 162 41.92 3.28 -41.22
C GLU A 162 43.44 3.26 -40.95
N ARG A 163 43.90 3.66 -39.77
CA ARG A 163 45.31 3.57 -39.39
C ARG A 163 45.77 2.15 -39.07
N MET A 164 44.86 1.27 -38.69
CA MET A 164 45.18 -0.14 -38.51
C MET A 164 45.31 -0.88 -39.85
N ALA A 165 44.52 -0.50 -40.87
CA ALA A 165 44.63 -1.07 -42.21
C ALA A 165 45.97 -0.72 -42.87
N ILE A 166 46.42 0.53 -42.77
CA ILE A 166 47.71 1.00 -43.32
C ILE A 166 48.90 0.24 -42.67
N ARG A 167 48.83 -0.03 -41.35
CA ARG A 167 49.91 -0.82 -40.70
C ARG A 167 49.94 -2.27 -41.12
N ARG A 168 48.83 -2.88 -41.45
CA ARG A 168 48.76 -4.25 -41.94
C ARG A 168 49.29 -4.39 -43.36
N GLU A 169 49.09 -3.39 -44.19
CA GLU A 169 49.65 -3.38 -45.54
C GLU A 169 51.17 -3.23 -45.51
N ASP A 170 51.70 -2.37 -44.67
CA ASP A 170 53.17 -2.22 -44.50
C ASP A 170 53.85 -3.46 -43.90
N GLU A 171 53.17 -4.20 -43.00
CA GLU A 171 53.69 -5.44 -42.45
C GLU A 171 53.63 -6.62 -43.47
N ALA A 172 52.66 -6.62 -44.37
CA ALA A 172 52.56 -7.63 -45.42
C ALA A 172 53.66 -7.47 -46.47
N GLU A 173 54.09 -6.25 -46.78
CA GLU A 173 55.21 -5.99 -47.70
C GLU A 173 56.58 -6.40 -47.13
N LEU A 174 56.76 -6.34 -45.80
CA LEU A 174 58.02 -6.75 -45.15
C LEU A 174 58.26 -8.25 -45.12
N ILE A 175 57.24 -9.06 -45.32
CA ILE A 175 57.32 -10.53 -45.34
C ILE A 175 57.53 -11.09 -46.76
N SER A 176 57.41 -10.32 -47.80
CA SER A 176 57.51 -10.75 -49.20
C SER A 176 58.92 -10.60 -49.82
N TYR A 177 59.93 -10.27 -49.05
CA TYR A 177 61.31 -10.12 -49.50
C TYR A 177 62.33 -11.09 -48.88
N GLU A 178 61.89 -12.34 -48.67
CA GLU A 178 62.81 -13.47 -48.50
C GLU A 178 62.53 -14.59 -49.49
#